data_bc51362f49e336bd176e1d5bb5358ca8
#
_entry.id   bc51362f49e336bd176e1d5bb5358ca8
#
_cell.length_a   1.000
_cell.length_b   1.000
_cell.length_c   1.000
_cell.angle_alpha   90.00
_cell.angle_beta   90.00
_cell.angle_gamma   90.00
#
_symmetry.space_group_name_H-M   'P 1'
#
loop_
_entity.id
_entity.type
_entity.pdbx_description
1 polymer ?
#
loop_
_entity_poly.entity_id
_entity_poly.type
_entity_poly.pdbx_seq_one_letter_code
_entity_poly.pdbx_strand_id
1 'polypeptide(L)'
;MTCNFSNSHYKEILENELKNNYNFINYFELIDKNQFQNKDEFSKEKICILRHDVDYTPEKIYDIAKIEYDLGIKSTFFFETSAWTYNSRSKETYSVAKEIDSMGHQIGVHLDLSWNKNISVQEI
;
A
#
# COMPACT_ATOMS: atom_id res chain seq x y z
N MET A 1 -15.36 20.58 2.68
CA MET A 1 -14.65 19.55 3.47
C MET A 1 -13.28 20.09 3.87
N THR A 2 -13.00 20.20 5.15
CA THR A 2 -11.66 20.63 5.63
C THR A 2 -10.84 19.38 5.89
N CYS A 3 -9.72 19.21 5.19
CA CYS A 3 -8.78 18.13 5.43
C CYS A 3 -8.14 18.30 6.81
N ASN A 4 -8.22 17.29 7.67
CA ASN A 4 -7.65 17.29 9.00
C ASN A 4 -6.63 16.16 9.22
N PHE A 5 -6.26 15.42 8.15
CA PHE A 5 -5.32 14.30 8.15
C PHE A 5 -5.65 13.20 9.18
N SER A 6 -6.92 13.06 9.57
CA SER A 6 -7.35 12.01 10.49
C SER A 6 -7.73 10.72 9.76
N ASN A 7 -7.71 9.61 10.50
CA ASN A 7 -8.19 8.32 9.99
C ASN A 7 -9.66 8.37 9.53
N SER A 8 -10.50 9.19 10.21
CA SER A 8 -11.90 9.39 9.80
C SER A 8 -12.02 10.10 8.46
N HIS A 9 -11.19 11.12 8.22
CA HIS A 9 -11.16 11.80 6.93
C HIS A 9 -10.60 10.91 5.82
N TYR A 10 -9.58 10.12 6.10
CA TYR A 10 -9.07 9.13 5.17
C TYR A 10 -10.16 8.14 4.75
N LYS A 11 -10.88 7.58 5.72
CA LYS A 11 -12.02 6.70 5.46
C LYS A 11 -13.07 7.36 4.58
N GLU A 12 -13.43 8.61 4.85
CA GLU A 12 -14.40 9.38 4.07
C GLU A 12 -13.96 9.55 2.60
N ILE A 13 -12.67 9.80 2.35
CA ILE A 13 -12.11 9.86 1.00
C ILE A 13 -12.32 8.52 0.29
N LEU A 14 -11.93 7.41 0.90
CA LEU A 14 -12.06 6.08 0.31
C LEU A 14 -13.52 5.73 0.01
N GLU A 15 -14.44 6.02 0.93
CA GLU A 15 -15.88 5.81 0.73
C GLU A 15 -16.42 6.63 -0.46
N ASN A 16 -15.94 7.86 -0.64
CA ASN A 16 -16.33 8.69 -1.78
C ASN A 16 -15.81 8.13 -3.11
N GLU A 17 -14.57 7.63 -3.13
CA GLU A 17 -14.03 7.04 -4.34
C GLU A 17 -14.72 5.72 -4.72
N LEU A 18 -15.10 4.90 -3.73
CA LEU A 18 -15.93 3.72 -3.96
C LEU A 18 -17.29 4.09 -4.55
N LYS A 19 -17.94 5.15 -4.05
CA LYS A 19 -19.22 5.67 -4.60
C LYS A 19 -19.06 6.19 -6.03
N ASN A 20 -17.88 6.68 -6.38
CA ASN A 20 -17.53 7.14 -7.73
C ASN A 20 -17.13 5.98 -8.67
N ASN A 21 -17.31 4.72 -8.23
CA ASN A 21 -17.01 3.49 -8.96
C ASN A 21 -15.52 3.31 -9.25
N TYR A 22 -14.64 3.78 -8.39
CA TYR A 22 -13.23 3.38 -8.44
C TYR A 22 -13.10 1.95 -7.91
N ASN A 23 -12.36 1.14 -8.66
CA ASN A 23 -12.00 -0.22 -8.29
C ASN A 23 -10.57 -0.18 -7.71
N PHE A 24 -10.45 -0.52 -6.43
CA PHE A 24 -9.16 -0.55 -5.75
C PHE A 24 -8.52 -1.92 -5.93
N ILE A 25 -7.34 -1.95 -6.51
CA ILE A 25 -6.56 -3.17 -6.74
C ILE A 25 -5.13 -3.00 -6.25
N ASN A 26 -4.48 -4.08 -5.88
CA ASN A 26 -3.07 -4.09 -5.57
C ASN A 26 -2.19 -4.35 -6.81
N TYR A 27 -0.87 -4.34 -6.66
CA TYR A 27 0.04 -4.53 -7.79
C TYR A 27 -0.05 -5.93 -8.41
N PHE A 28 -0.33 -6.99 -7.63
CA PHE A 28 -0.49 -8.33 -8.19
C PHE A 28 -1.73 -8.41 -9.07
N GLU A 29 -2.85 -7.87 -8.59
CA GLU A 29 -4.09 -7.83 -9.38
C GLU A 29 -3.93 -7.00 -10.67
N LEU A 30 -3.12 -5.92 -10.62
CA LEU A 30 -2.79 -5.13 -11.80
C LEU A 30 -2.00 -5.96 -12.83
N ILE A 31 -1.00 -6.73 -12.38
CA ILE A 31 -0.20 -7.58 -13.25
C ILE A 31 -1.08 -8.65 -13.89
N ASP A 32 -1.91 -9.32 -13.11
CA ASP A 32 -2.84 -10.34 -13.59
C ASP A 32 -3.81 -9.78 -14.63
N LYS A 33 -4.41 -8.63 -14.36
CA LYS A 33 -5.29 -7.95 -15.33
C LYS A 33 -4.57 -7.63 -16.64
N ASN A 34 -3.33 -7.12 -16.59
CA ASN A 34 -2.56 -6.81 -17.79
C ASN A 34 -2.20 -8.04 -18.63
N GLN A 35 -2.05 -9.21 -18.01
CA GLN A 35 -1.72 -10.45 -18.72
C GLN A 35 -2.94 -11.09 -19.41
N PHE A 36 -4.14 -10.93 -18.84
CA PHE A 36 -5.33 -11.71 -19.23
C PHE A 36 -6.47 -10.87 -19.82
N GLN A 37 -6.45 -9.55 -19.72
CA GLN A 37 -7.52 -8.70 -20.23
C GLN A 37 -7.14 -7.96 -21.51
N ASN A 38 -8.16 -7.74 -22.35
CA ASN A 38 -8.03 -6.92 -23.54
C ASN A 38 -7.74 -5.46 -23.09
N LYS A 39 -6.68 -4.84 -23.62
CA LYS A 39 -6.26 -3.48 -23.27
C LYS A 39 -7.39 -2.45 -23.39
N ASP A 40 -8.33 -2.68 -24.31
CA ASP A 40 -9.47 -1.77 -24.55
C ASP A 40 -10.53 -1.83 -23.44
N GLU A 41 -10.67 -2.95 -22.74
CA GLU A 41 -11.58 -3.07 -21.60
C GLU A 41 -10.96 -2.46 -20.34
N PHE A 42 -9.66 -2.69 -20.14
CA PHE A 42 -8.92 -2.14 -19.00
C PHE A 42 -8.92 -0.60 -19.01
N SER A 43 -8.84 0.03 -20.19
CA SER A 43 -8.83 1.49 -20.32
C SER A 43 -10.14 2.17 -19.90
N LYS A 44 -11.24 1.42 -19.75
CA LYS A 44 -12.54 1.94 -19.36
C LYS A 44 -12.83 1.83 -17.88
N GLU A 45 -12.05 1.02 -17.14
CA GLU A 45 -12.19 0.89 -15.70
C GLU A 45 -11.56 2.07 -14.96
N LYS A 46 -12.26 2.57 -13.95
CA LYS A 46 -11.67 3.51 -12.99
C LYS A 46 -10.89 2.73 -11.95
N ILE A 47 -9.58 2.65 -12.12
CA ILE A 47 -8.71 1.90 -11.22
C ILE A 47 -7.96 2.85 -10.30
N CYS A 48 -7.88 2.48 -9.04
CA CYS A 48 -7.06 3.12 -8.03
C CYS A 48 -6.12 2.08 -7.41
N ILE A 49 -4.85 2.42 -7.28
CA ILE A 49 -3.84 1.61 -6.59
C ILE A 49 -3.37 2.39 -5.39
N LEU A 50 -3.57 1.84 -4.20
CA LEU A 50 -3.05 2.42 -2.97
C LEU A 50 -1.68 1.79 -2.65
N ARG A 51 -0.72 2.68 -2.43
CA ARG A 51 0.62 2.36 -1.98
C ARG A 51 0.90 3.09 -0.67
N HIS A 52 1.40 2.36 0.30
CA HIS A 52 1.84 2.89 1.59
C HIS A 52 3.30 2.58 1.81
N ASP A 53 4.12 3.60 1.94
CA ASP A 53 5.52 3.45 2.35
C ASP A 53 5.58 3.60 3.87
N VAL A 54 6.04 2.54 4.55
CA VAL A 54 6.10 2.47 6.01
C VAL A 54 7.46 2.97 6.46
N ASP A 55 7.55 4.30 6.66
CA ASP A 55 8.83 4.98 6.93
C ASP A 55 9.07 5.22 8.42
N TYR A 56 8.02 5.21 9.26
CA TYR A 56 8.14 5.60 10.66
C TYR A 56 7.66 4.54 11.65
N THR A 57 6.36 4.41 11.84
CA THR A 57 5.79 3.65 12.95
C THR A 57 4.90 2.53 12.42
N PRO A 58 5.41 1.29 12.30
CA PRO A 58 4.65 0.17 11.76
C PRO A 58 3.30 -0.06 12.45
N GLU A 59 3.22 0.16 13.77
CA GLU A 59 2.00 -0.05 14.56
C GLU A 59 0.86 0.87 14.12
N LYS A 60 1.16 2.11 13.71
CA LYS A 60 0.15 3.05 13.25
C LYS A 60 -0.39 2.73 11.85
N ILE A 61 0.39 2.05 11.04
CA ILE A 61 -0.05 1.66 9.71
C ILE A 61 -1.12 0.57 9.76
N TYR A 62 -1.18 -0.19 10.85
CA TYR A 62 -2.22 -1.18 11.08
C TYR A 62 -3.62 -0.56 11.04
N ASP A 63 -3.81 0.63 11.63
CA ASP A 63 -5.10 1.33 11.63
C ASP A 63 -5.53 1.69 10.20
N ILE A 64 -4.59 2.08 9.35
CA ILE A 64 -4.85 2.38 7.93
C ILE A 64 -5.26 1.10 7.19
N ALA A 65 -4.49 0.02 7.35
CA ALA A 65 -4.80 -1.28 6.74
C ALA A 65 -6.18 -1.80 7.19
N LYS A 66 -6.52 -1.61 8.45
CA LYS A 66 -7.82 -2.00 8.99
C LYS A 66 -8.99 -1.22 8.38
N ILE A 67 -8.83 0.09 8.18
CA ILE A 67 -9.84 0.92 7.51
C ILE A 67 -10.08 0.43 6.09
N GLU A 68 -9.02 0.16 5.35
CA GLU A 68 -9.11 -0.32 3.98
C GLU A 68 -9.74 -1.71 3.91
N TYR A 69 -9.33 -2.62 4.79
CA TYR A 69 -9.91 -3.95 4.92
C TYR A 69 -11.43 -3.90 5.19
N ASP A 70 -11.86 -3.04 6.12
CA ASP A 70 -13.27 -2.88 6.48
C ASP A 70 -14.12 -2.32 5.31
N LEU A 71 -13.49 -1.62 4.38
CA LEU A 71 -14.11 -1.12 3.14
C LEU A 71 -13.98 -2.10 1.96
N GLY A 72 -13.35 -3.26 2.15
CA GLY A 72 -13.11 -4.24 1.10
C GLY A 72 -12.02 -3.82 0.10
N ILE A 73 -11.18 -2.88 0.48
CA ILE A 73 -10.07 -2.36 -0.33
C ILE A 73 -8.82 -3.18 -0.08
N LYS A 74 -8.09 -3.51 -1.14
CA LYS A 74 -6.77 -4.10 -1.09
C LYS A 74 -5.73 -3.10 -1.54
N SER A 75 -4.61 -3.04 -0.83
CA SER A 75 -3.50 -2.12 -1.07
C SER A 75 -2.16 -2.82 -0.92
N THR A 76 -1.06 -2.09 -1.12
CA THR A 76 0.29 -2.62 -0.93
C THR A 76 1.03 -1.76 0.09
N PHE A 77 1.61 -2.41 1.09
CA PHE A 77 2.40 -1.80 2.14
C PHE A 77 3.88 -2.17 1.95
N PHE A 78 4.71 -1.17 1.75
CA PHE A 78 6.15 -1.33 1.55
C PHE A 78 6.89 -0.99 2.84
N PHE A 79 7.50 -2.00 3.46
CA PHE A 79 8.31 -1.84 4.65
C PHE A 79 9.75 -1.51 4.27
N GLU A 80 10.31 -0.48 4.86
CA GLU A 80 11.68 -0.05 4.60
C GLU A 80 12.68 -0.98 5.26
N THR A 81 13.64 -1.48 4.48
CA THR A 81 14.64 -2.45 4.97
C THR A 81 15.74 -1.82 5.82
N SER A 82 16.00 -0.54 5.60
CA SER A 82 17.03 0.26 6.28
C SER A 82 16.45 1.40 7.10
N ALA A 83 15.22 1.24 7.58
CA ALA A 83 14.56 2.26 8.40
C ALA A 83 15.41 2.63 9.62
N TRP A 84 15.63 3.91 9.81
CA TRP A 84 16.29 4.45 10.99
C TRP A 84 15.31 4.74 12.14
N THR A 85 14.03 4.68 11.86
CA THR A 85 12.92 4.98 12.77
C THR A 85 12.39 3.75 13.50
N TYR A 86 12.57 2.55 12.89
CA TYR A 86 12.16 1.28 13.46
C TYR A 86 13.07 0.14 12.99
N ASN A 87 13.05 -0.97 13.71
CA ASN A 87 13.79 -2.16 13.30
C ASN A 87 12.93 -3.04 12.41
N SER A 88 13.20 -3.03 11.10
CA SER A 88 12.46 -3.83 10.10
C SER A 88 12.53 -5.35 10.33
N ARG A 89 13.50 -5.82 11.13
CA ARG A 89 13.70 -7.24 11.47
C ARG A 89 13.20 -7.60 12.86
N SER A 90 12.57 -6.66 13.58
CA SER A 90 12.03 -6.95 14.89
C SER A 90 10.81 -7.87 14.80
N LYS A 91 10.54 -8.58 15.89
CA LYS A 91 9.37 -9.45 16.00
C LYS A 91 8.07 -8.61 15.90
N GLU A 92 8.09 -7.42 16.42
CA GLU A 92 6.98 -6.47 16.43
C GLU A 92 6.63 -6.05 15.00
N THR A 93 7.61 -5.60 14.21
CA THR A 93 7.42 -5.24 12.80
C THR A 93 6.93 -6.42 11.98
N TYR A 94 7.52 -7.60 12.20
CA TYR A 94 7.07 -8.83 11.52
C TYR A 94 5.62 -9.16 11.86
N SER A 95 5.22 -9.02 13.12
CA SER A 95 3.84 -9.29 13.55
C SER A 95 2.85 -8.36 12.85
N VAL A 96 3.16 -7.05 12.79
CA VAL A 96 2.32 -6.07 12.09
C VAL A 96 2.21 -6.40 10.60
N ALA A 97 3.33 -6.68 9.93
CA ALA A 97 3.32 -7.04 8.52
C ALA A 97 2.48 -8.29 8.25
N LYS A 98 2.59 -9.31 9.12
CA LYS A 98 1.80 -10.55 9.02
C LYS A 98 0.30 -10.31 9.23
N GLU A 99 -0.08 -9.44 10.16
CA GLU A 99 -1.47 -9.08 10.38
C GLU A 99 -2.05 -8.35 9.17
N ILE A 100 -1.32 -7.41 8.58
CA ILE A 100 -1.70 -6.69 7.36
C ILE A 100 -1.87 -7.66 6.17
N ASP A 101 -0.93 -8.58 5.99
CA ASP A 101 -1.03 -9.64 4.98
C ASP A 101 -2.27 -10.52 5.18
N SER A 102 -2.61 -10.87 6.43
CA SER A 102 -3.80 -11.66 6.75
C SER A 102 -5.13 -10.97 6.41
N MET A 103 -5.14 -9.65 6.27
CA MET A 103 -6.28 -8.87 5.78
C MET A 103 -6.40 -8.90 4.25
N GLY A 104 -5.46 -9.50 3.54
CA GLY A 104 -5.44 -9.58 2.07
C GLY A 104 -4.73 -8.43 1.38
N HIS A 105 -4.03 -7.58 2.14
CA HIS A 105 -3.12 -6.59 1.58
C HIS A 105 -1.82 -7.25 1.12
N GLN A 106 -1.13 -6.60 0.19
CA GLN A 106 0.17 -7.04 -0.29
C GLN A 106 1.27 -6.41 0.57
N ILE A 107 2.28 -7.21 0.93
CA ILE A 107 3.49 -6.72 1.58
C ILE A 107 4.62 -6.62 0.56
N GLY A 108 5.30 -5.49 0.54
CA GLY A 108 6.45 -5.22 -0.30
C GLY A 108 7.64 -4.71 0.50
N VAL A 109 8.76 -4.57 -0.20
CA VAL A 109 10.00 -4.03 0.36
C VAL A 109 10.23 -2.63 -0.20
N HIS A 110 10.44 -1.66 0.70
CA HIS A 110 10.89 -0.30 0.38
C HIS A 110 12.42 -0.25 0.53
N LEU A 111 13.10 -0.14 -0.59
CA LEU A 111 14.55 -0.03 -0.60
C LEU A 111 14.96 1.44 -0.75
N ASP A 112 15.53 2.02 0.31
CA ASP A 112 16.14 3.34 0.26
C ASP A 112 17.63 3.23 -0.09
N LEU A 113 17.98 3.76 -1.25
CA LEU A 113 19.36 3.84 -1.76
C LEU A 113 19.98 5.24 -1.61
N SER A 114 19.30 6.16 -0.95
CA SER A 114 19.73 7.57 -0.81
C SER A 114 21.09 7.74 -0.11
N TRP A 115 21.47 6.77 0.72
CA TRP A 115 22.74 6.73 1.44
C TRP A 115 23.93 6.33 0.54
N ASN A 116 23.68 5.72 -0.63
CA ASN A 116 24.73 5.31 -1.55
C ASN A 116 24.56 5.98 -2.93
N LYS A 117 25.18 7.13 -3.10
CA LYS A 117 25.10 7.93 -4.32
C LYS A 117 25.75 7.28 -5.55
N ASN A 118 26.42 6.15 -5.39
CA ASN A 118 27.19 5.48 -6.44
C ASN A 118 26.53 4.20 -6.96
N ILE A 119 25.39 3.76 -6.41
CA ILE A 119 24.69 2.58 -6.92
C ILE A 119 23.81 2.99 -8.10
N SER A 120 24.03 2.39 -9.27
CA SER A 120 23.08 2.45 -10.39
C SER A 120 22.04 1.34 -10.27
N VAL A 121 20.85 1.57 -10.84
CA VAL A 121 19.76 0.55 -10.87
C VAL A 121 20.20 -0.74 -11.60
N GLN A 122 21.29 -0.69 -12.36
CA GLN A 122 21.86 -1.85 -13.07
C GLN A 122 22.69 -2.77 -12.15
N GLU A 123 22.98 -2.34 -10.92
CA GLU A 123 23.79 -3.08 -9.94
C GLU A 123 22.93 -3.75 -8.84
N ILE A 124 21.64 -3.67 -8.95
CA ILE A 124 20.65 -4.32 -8.09
C ILE A 124 20.04 -5.50 -8.84
#